data_4391b35717d1b77d14b1f37e9a39b3ec
#
_entry.id   4391b35717d1b77d14b1f37e9a39b3ec
#
_cell.length_a   1.000
_cell.length_b   1.000
_cell.length_c   1.000
_cell.angle_alpha   90.00
_cell.angle_beta   90.00
_cell.angle_gamma   90.00
#
_symmetry.space_group_name_H-M   'P 1'
#
loop_
_entity.id
_entity.type
_entity.pdbx_description
1 polymer ?
#
loop_
_entity_poly.entity_id
_entity_poly.type
_entity_poly.pdbx_seq_one_letter_code
_entity_poly.pdbx_strand_id
1 'polypeptide(L)'
;ANSFNNSIAIDTEATGLQIPERDKLSLIQICDEKGNIFVIQPNKDNYKAPNLVSVLENEKITKIGHFLRFDKSALEFFLKCKIKNIFDTKIASKIVRTYTDSHGLKNLVQEFCNKSLDKRQGSSDWNKDINELTDKQIEYAANDVVYLHKIKGELEKMLIRENRIDIFNKCLTFLDTRIALDQSGFKFDIFEH
;
A
#
# COMPACT_ATOMS: atom_id res chain seq x y z
N ALA A 1 16.73 9.17 4.40
CA ALA A 1 15.49 9.84 4.85
C ALA A 1 15.30 11.22 4.19
N ASN A 2 16.38 11.91 3.81
CA ASN A 2 16.29 13.27 3.24
C ASN A 2 15.93 13.33 1.74
N SER A 3 15.65 12.20 1.10
CA SER A 3 15.36 12.15 -0.34
C SER A 3 13.87 12.22 -0.70
N PHE A 4 12.98 12.04 0.28
CA PHE A 4 11.54 12.04 0.07
C PHE A 4 10.96 13.40 0.44
N ASN A 5 10.32 14.11 -0.51
CA ASN A 5 9.85 15.47 -0.28
C ASN A 5 8.43 15.51 0.30
N ASN A 6 7.41 15.13 -0.49
CA ASN A 6 6.00 15.30 -0.09
C ASN A 6 5.23 13.97 -0.06
N SER A 7 5.61 12.99 -0.85
CA SER A 7 4.92 11.70 -0.91
C SER A 7 5.83 10.55 -1.33
N ILE A 8 5.44 9.34 -0.91
CA ILE A 8 5.97 8.08 -1.38
C ILE A 8 4.82 7.13 -1.71
N ALA A 9 4.97 6.32 -2.74
CA ALA A 9 4.12 5.16 -2.96
C ALA A 9 4.72 3.97 -2.21
N ILE A 10 3.89 3.16 -1.57
CA ILE A 10 4.31 1.98 -0.80
C ILE A 10 3.44 0.77 -1.13
N ASP A 11 4.06 -0.40 -1.10
CA ASP A 11 3.43 -1.71 -1.19
C ASP A 11 4.27 -2.73 -0.43
N THR A 12 3.73 -3.92 -0.14
CA THR A 12 4.46 -4.97 0.58
C THR A 12 4.20 -6.35 0.01
N GLU A 13 5.21 -7.22 0.10
CA GLU A 13 5.06 -8.65 -0.12
C GLU A 13 5.29 -9.40 1.18
N ALA A 14 4.52 -10.46 1.38
CA ALA A 14 4.60 -11.30 2.56
C ALA A 14 4.57 -12.80 2.20
N THR A 15 4.93 -13.66 3.14
CA THR A 15 4.89 -15.11 2.93
C THR A 15 3.46 -15.67 2.87
N GLY A 16 2.45 -14.84 3.14
CA GLY A 16 1.03 -15.13 3.07
C GLY A 16 0.20 -14.01 3.69
N LEU A 17 -1.09 -14.27 3.89
CA LEU A 17 -2.07 -13.25 4.28
C LEU A 17 -2.44 -13.27 5.78
N GLN A 18 -1.88 -14.20 6.56
CA GLN A 18 -2.17 -14.33 7.99
C GLN A 18 -1.09 -13.68 8.84
N ILE A 19 -1.04 -12.36 8.81
CA ILE A 19 -0.16 -11.53 9.63
C ILE A 19 -0.97 -11.07 10.87
N PRO A 20 -0.39 -11.16 12.06
CA PRO A 20 0.97 -11.61 12.41
C PRO A 20 1.09 -13.10 12.76
N GLU A 21 0.01 -13.87 12.76
CA GLU A 21 -0.07 -15.18 13.39
C GLU A 21 0.87 -16.22 12.76
N ARG A 22 0.96 -16.22 11.44
CA ARG A 22 1.75 -17.21 10.69
C ARG A 22 2.75 -16.59 9.72
N ASP A 23 2.33 -15.55 9.03
CA ASP A 23 3.04 -15.06 7.85
C ASP A 23 3.91 -13.85 8.19
N LYS A 24 5.02 -13.69 7.45
CA LYS A 24 6.05 -12.68 7.70
C LYS A 24 6.12 -11.67 6.56
N LEU A 25 6.41 -10.43 6.90
CA LEU A 25 6.75 -9.38 5.94
C LEU A 25 8.07 -9.73 5.26
N SER A 26 8.09 -9.76 3.93
CA SER A 26 9.23 -10.21 3.13
C SER A 26 9.90 -9.09 2.35
N LEU A 27 9.12 -8.26 1.66
CA LEU A 27 9.63 -7.11 0.90
C LEU A 27 8.78 -5.87 1.18
N ILE A 28 9.40 -4.71 1.02
CA ILE A 28 8.76 -3.40 1.07
C ILE A 28 9.18 -2.66 -0.19
N GLN A 29 8.23 -2.23 -0.99
CA GLN A 29 8.46 -1.43 -2.18
C GLN A 29 8.15 0.03 -1.87
N ILE A 30 9.01 0.92 -2.31
CA ILE A 30 8.81 2.37 -2.22
C ILE A 30 9.12 2.98 -3.58
N CYS A 31 8.23 3.87 -4.04
CA CYS A 31 8.51 4.74 -5.18
C CYS A 31 8.42 6.20 -4.75
N ASP A 32 9.43 7.00 -5.06
CA ASP A 32 9.41 8.44 -4.79
C ASP A 32 8.67 9.21 -5.92
N GLU A 33 8.49 10.51 -5.72
CA GLU A 33 7.83 11.40 -6.70
C GLU A 33 8.59 11.53 -8.03
N LYS A 34 9.87 11.17 -8.05
CA LYS A 34 10.72 11.20 -9.26
C LYS A 34 10.68 9.89 -10.04
N GLY A 35 10.00 8.87 -9.50
CA GLY A 35 9.92 7.54 -10.09
C GLY A 35 11.09 6.62 -9.71
N ASN A 36 11.93 6.99 -8.75
CA ASN A 36 12.93 6.08 -8.22
C ASN A 36 12.26 5.00 -7.36
N ILE A 37 12.54 3.74 -7.65
CA ILE A 37 11.95 2.60 -6.96
C ILE A 37 13.00 1.94 -6.09
N PHE A 38 12.62 1.66 -4.85
CA PHE A 38 13.42 0.97 -3.86
C PHE A 38 12.69 -0.31 -3.43
N VAL A 39 13.34 -1.46 -3.62
CA VAL A 39 12.87 -2.74 -3.11
C VAL A 39 13.72 -3.10 -1.90
N ILE A 40 13.11 -3.19 -0.75
CA ILE A 40 13.77 -3.33 0.54
C ILE A 40 13.38 -4.69 1.13
N GLN A 41 14.36 -5.53 1.42
CA GLN A 41 14.17 -6.72 2.23
C GLN A 41 14.53 -6.40 3.68
N PRO A 42 13.54 -6.42 4.62
CA PRO A 42 13.85 -6.20 6.02
C PRO A 42 14.61 -7.41 6.60
N ASN A 43 15.47 -7.15 7.58
CA ASN A 43 16.06 -8.25 8.35
C ASN A 43 14.97 -8.95 9.18
N LYS A 44 14.66 -10.19 8.83
CA LYS A 44 13.57 -10.98 9.43
C LYS A 44 13.78 -11.38 10.90
N ASP A 45 15.00 -11.22 11.44
CA ASP A 45 15.30 -11.54 12.82
C ASP A 45 14.87 -10.43 13.78
N ASN A 46 14.91 -9.18 13.35
CA ASN A 46 14.65 -8.03 14.23
C ASN A 46 13.80 -6.91 13.61
N TYR A 47 13.63 -6.88 12.30
CA TYR A 47 12.87 -5.86 11.55
C TYR A 47 13.31 -4.39 11.86
N LYS A 48 14.57 -4.19 12.29
CA LYS A 48 15.07 -2.84 12.59
C LYS A 48 15.31 -2.04 11.32
N ALA A 49 14.52 -0.99 11.13
CA ALA A 49 14.62 -0.09 9.97
C ALA A 49 14.36 1.38 10.38
N PRO A 50 15.20 1.99 11.24
CA PRO A 50 14.91 3.30 11.85
C PRO A 50 14.72 4.42 10.81
N ASN A 51 15.46 4.41 9.71
CA ASN A 51 15.30 5.39 8.63
C ASN A 51 13.96 5.25 7.90
N LEU A 52 13.51 4.02 7.67
CA LEU A 52 12.21 3.75 7.06
C LEU A 52 11.08 4.15 8.03
N VAL A 53 11.19 3.77 9.30
CA VAL A 53 10.23 4.15 10.34
C VAL A 53 10.07 5.67 10.40
N SER A 54 11.16 6.44 10.39
CA SER A 54 11.09 7.90 10.41
C SER A 54 10.35 8.49 9.20
N VAL A 55 10.39 7.84 8.04
CA VAL A 55 9.63 8.24 6.83
C VAL A 55 8.15 7.86 6.97
N LEU A 56 7.87 6.65 7.45
CA LEU A 56 6.50 6.16 7.63
C LEU A 56 5.72 6.97 8.67
N GLU A 57 6.35 7.40 9.74
CA GLU A 57 5.75 8.19 10.82
C GLU A 57 5.67 9.69 10.52
N ASN A 58 6.37 10.18 9.47
CA ASN A 58 6.39 11.60 9.15
C ASN A 58 5.04 12.04 8.55
N GLU A 59 4.33 12.91 9.28
CA GLU A 59 3.03 13.45 8.86
C GLU A 59 3.10 14.36 7.62
N LYS A 60 4.28 14.89 7.30
CA LYS A 60 4.49 15.73 6.12
C LYS A 60 4.64 14.93 4.82
N ILE A 61 4.90 13.63 4.93
CA ILE A 61 5.06 12.73 3.78
C ILE A 61 3.79 11.89 3.64
N THR A 62 3.07 12.01 2.53
CA THR A 62 1.91 11.16 2.23
C THR A 62 2.37 9.78 1.78
N LYS A 63 1.89 8.72 2.44
CA LYS A 63 2.09 7.34 2.02
C LYS A 63 0.91 6.90 1.15
N ILE A 64 1.18 6.69 -0.13
CA ILE A 64 0.20 6.30 -1.14
C ILE A 64 0.27 4.79 -1.32
N GLY A 65 -0.85 4.10 -1.21
CA GLY A 65 -0.91 2.67 -1.48
C GLY A 65 -2.22 2.27 -2.12
N HIS A 66 -2.33 0.99 -2.46
CA HIS A 66 -3.55 0.42 -3.02
C HIS A 66 -4.08 -0.69 -2.13
N PHE A 67 -5.15 -0.44 -1.37
CA PHE A 67 -5.68 -1.35 -0.36
C PHE A 67 -4.73 -1.52 0.85
N LEU A 68 -4.34 -0.39 1.42
CA LEU A 68 -3.35 -0.27 2.51
C LEU A 68 -3.69 -1.03 3.80
N ARG A 69 -4.90 -1.58 3.92
CA ARG A 69 -5.32 -2.35 5.10
C ARG A 69 -4.32 -3.46 5.46
N PHE A 70 -3.83 -4.19 4.47
CA PHE A 70 -2.85 -5.25 4.67
C PHE A 70 -1.45 -4.66 4.93
N ASP A 71 -0.97 -3.80 4.03
CA ASP A 71 0.39 -3.25 4.10
C ASP A 71 0.62 -2.45 5.38
N LYS A 72 -0.35 -1.60 5.76
CA LYS A 72 -0.29 -0.83 7.00
C LYS A 72 -0.25 -1.75 8.22
N SER A 73 -1.08 -2.78 8.26
CA SER A 73 -1.08 -3.78 9.35
C SER A 73 0.28 -4.47 9.46
N ALA A 74 0.83 -4.95 8.34
CA ALA A 74 2.12 -5.63 8.30
C ALA A 74 3.27 -4.73 8.74
N LEU A 75 3.37 -3.54 8.15
CA LEU A 75 4.43 -2.58 8.44
C LEU A 75 4.40 -2.12 9.89
N GLU A 76 3.23 -1.75 10.42
CA GLU A 76 3.10 -1.31 11.82
C GLU A 76 3.44 -2.42 12.81
N PHE A 77 3.02 -3.65 12.51
CA PHE A 77 3.31 -4.80 13.36
C PHE A 77 4.81 -5.14 13.40
N PHE A 78 5.43 -5.32 12.22
CA PHE A 78 6.83 -5.77 12.16
C PHE A 78 7.83 -4.66 12.44
N LEU A 79 7.62 -3.45 11.95
CA LEU A 79 8.55 -2.32 12.17
C LEU A 79 8.30 -1.58 13.49
N LYS A 80 7.23 -1.93 14.24
CA LYS A 80 6.86 -1.28 15.51
C LYS A 80 6.70 0.23 15.37
N CYS A 81 6.01 0.68 14.33
CA CYS A 81 5.78 2.09 14.00
C CYS A 81 4.28 2.40 13.88
N LYS A 82 3.96 3.69 13.69
CA LYS A 82 2.61 4.14 13.31
C LYS A 82 2.67 4.93 12.01
N ILE A 83 2.08 4.39 10.95
CA ILE A 83 2.07 5.06 9.65
C ILE A 83 1.09 6.23 9.70
N LYS A 84 1.61 7.41 9.38
CA LYS A 84 0.87 8.68 9.38
C LYS A 84 0.64 9.17 7.96
N ASN A 85 -0.43 9.97 7.76
CA ASN A 85 -0.74 10.64 6.50
C ASN A 85 -0.74 9.67 5.30
N ILE A 86 -1.78 8.86 5.21
CA ILE A 86 -1.97 7.86 4.16
C ILE A 86 -2.95 8.34 3.09
N PHE A 87 -2.81 7.80 1.87
CA PHE A 87 -3.79 7.90 0.79
C PHE A 87 -4.01 6.50 0.19
N ASP A 88 -5.18 5.93 0.40
CA ASP A 88 -5.56 4.63 -0.16
C ASP A 88 -6.30 4.80 -1.49
N THR A 89 -5.66 4.41 -2.58
CA THR A 89 -6.21 4.56 -3.94
C THR A 89 -7.41 3.65 -4.19
N LYS A 90 -7.55 2.51 -3.49
CA LYS A 90 -8.73 1.64 -3.63
C LYS A 90 -9.94 2.22 -2.93
N ILE A 91 -9.77 2.78 -1.73
CA ILE A 91 -10.84 3.50 -1.01
C ILE A 91 -11.28 4.72 -1.83
N ALA A 92 -10.33 5.55 -2.28
CA ALA A 92 -10.63 6.70 -3.14
C ALA A 92 -11.41 6.27 -4.39
N SER A 93 -10.95 5.23 -5.09
CA SER A 93 -11.59 4.68 -6.29
C SER A 93 -13.04 4.24 -6.01
N LYS A 94 -13.29 3.52 -4.92
CA LYS A 94 -14.65 3.09 -4.53
C LYS A 94 -15.59 4.26 -4.26
N ILE A 95 -15.06 5.34 -3.69
CA ILE A 95 -15.86 6.52 -3.35
C ILE A 95 -16.22 7.34 -4.60
N VAL A 96 -15.32 7.46 -5.60
CA VAL A 96 -15.55 8.37 -6.74
C VAL A 96 -15.89 7.68 -8.06
N ARG A 97 -15.50 6.42 -8.26
CA ARG A 97 -15.78 5.67 -9.49
C ARG A 97 -17.00 4.78 -9.32
N THR A 98 -18.15 5.40 -9.00
CA THR A 98 -19.43 4.70 -8.75
C THR A 98 -20.09 4.09 -10.00
N TYR A 99 -19.50 4.31 -11.17
CA TYR A 99 -19.93 3.76 -12.46
C TYR A 99 -19.37 2.35 -12.76
N THR A 100 -18.56 1.78 -11.85
CA THR A 100 -17.91 0.48 -12.06
C THR A 100 -17.59 -0.19 -10.73
N ASP A 101 -17.53 -1.53 -10.74
CA ASP A 101 -17.04 -2.35 -9.61
C ASP A 101 -15.54 -2.69 -9.74
N SER A 102 -14.88 -2.19 -10.80
CA SER A 102 -13.48 -2.49 -11.12
C SER A 102 -12.51 -1.54 -10.42
N HIS A 103 -12.24 -1.79 -9.13
CA HIS A 103 -11.39 -0.96 -8.28
C HIS A 103 -9.99 -1.54 -8.00
N GLY A 104 -9.60 -2.62 -8.69
CA GLY A 104 -8.26 -3.21 -8.56
C GLY A 104 -7.17 -2.36 -9.21
N LEU A 105 -5.93 -2.44 -8.71
CA LEU A 105 -4.80 -1.65 -9.21
C LEU A 105 -4.63 -1.78 -10.74
N LYS A 106 -4.72 -3.01 -11.28
CA LYS A 106 -4.66 -3.25 -12.73
C LYS A 106 -5.66 -2.38 -13.52
N ASN A 107 -6.89 -2.24 -13.00
CA ASN A 107 -7.94 -1.49 -13.68
C ASN A 107 -7.65 0.03 -13.61
N LEU A 108 -7.15 0.51 -12.46
CA LEU A 108 -6.75 1.91 -12.29
C LEU A 108 -5.55 2.27 -13.18
N VAL A 109 -4.58 1.37 -13.28
CA VAL A 109 -3.41 1.56 -14.17
C VAL A 109 -3.85 1.59 -15.62
N GLN A 110 -4.76 0.70 -16.02
CA GLN A 110 -5.30 0.71 -17.40
C GLN A 110 -6.04 2.03 -17.68
N GLU A 111 -6.90 2.47 -16.78
CA GLU A 111 -7.75 3.65 -16.99
C GLU A 111 -6.95 4.95 -16.95
N PHE A 112 -6.10 5.14 -15.93
CA PHE A 112 -5.41 6.41 -15.71
C PHE A 112 -4.03 6.49 -16.35
N CYS A 113 -3.38 5.34 -16.61
CA CYS A 113 -2.02 5.31 -17.14
C CYS A 113 -1.94 4.71 -18.56
N ASN A 114 -3.02 4.13 -19.07
CA ASN A 114 -3.06 3.40 -20.36
C ASN A 114 -1.96 2.32 -20.45
N LYS A 115 -1.76 1.60 -19.34
CA LYS A 115 -0.79 0.51 -19.20
C LYS A 115 -1.48 -0.76 -18.73
N SER A 116 -0.89 -1.92 -19.05
CA SER A 116 -1.37 -3.22 -18.56
C SER A 116 -0.40 -3.78 -17.52
N LEU A 117 -0.91 -4.18 -16.36
CA LEU A 117 -0.12 -4.88 -15.34
C LEU A 117 -0.22 -6.39 -15.53
N ASP A 118 0.94 -7.05 -15.49
CA ASP A 118 1.01 -8.51 -15.39
C ASP A 118 0.95 -8.94 -13.92
N LYS A 119 -0.06 -9.73 -13.57
CA LYS A 119 -0.27 -10.18 -12.18
C LYS A 119 0.16 -11.62 -11.90
N ARG A 120 0.85 -12.27 -12.85
CA ARG A 120 1.25 -13.68 -12.71
C ARG A 120 2.22 -13.96 -11.57
N GLN A 121 2.94 -12.95 -11.08
CA GLN A 121 3.92 -13.11 -9.99
C GLN A 121 3.34 -12.87 -8.57
N GLY A 122 2.10 -12.44 -8.42
CA GLY A 122 1.50 -12.10 -7.11
C GLY A 122 1.42 -13.27 -6.11
N SER A 123 1.48 -14.52 -6.60
CA SER A 123 1.53 -15.74 -5.77
C SER A 123 2.93 -16.37 -5.71
N SER A 124 3.98 -15.61 -5.99
CA SER A 124 5.36 -16.08 -5.95
C SER A 124 5.81 -16.41 -4.53
N ASP A 125 6.86 -17.22 -4.41
CA ASP A 125 7.55 -17.43 -3.14
C ASP A 125 8.39 -16.19 -2.79
N TRP A 126 7.88 -15.38 -1.90
CA TRP A 126 8.52 -14.17 -1.37
C TRP A 126 9.40 -14.44 -0.15
N ASN A 127 9.56 -15.70 0.28
CA ASN A 127 10.41 -16.04 1.43
C ASN A 127 11.91 -16.08 1.13
N LYS A 128 12.28 -16.02 -0.15
CA LYS A 128 13.65 -16.06 -0.64
C LYS A 128 14.45 -14.82 -0.27
N ASP A 129 15.80 -14.93 -0.31
CA ASP A 129 16.68 -13.78 -0.28
C ASP A 129 16.46 -12.90 -1.52
N ILE A 130 16.61 -11.59 -1.39
CA ILE A 130 16.40 -10.64 -2.49
C ILE A 130 17.29 -10.94 -3.70
N ASN A 131 18.48 -11.49 -3.46
CA ASN A 131 19.44 -11.88 -4.52
C ASN A 131 18.99 -13.16 -5.27
N GLU A 132 18.04 -13.91 -4.74
CA GLU A 132 17.47 -15.12 -5.35
C GLU A 132 16.17 -14.84 -6.10
N LEU A 133 15.64 -13.63 -5.99
CA LEU A 133 14.44 -13.23 -6.73
C LEU A 133 14.75 -13.07 -8.21
N THR A 134 13.84 -13.52 -9.04
CA THR A 134 13.94 -13.34 -10.49
C THR A 134 13.66 -11.89 -10.89
N ASP A 135 14.21 -11.46 -12.02
CA ASP A 135 13.92 -10.12 -12.59
C ASP A 135 12.41 -9.87 -12.73
N LYS A 136 11.62 -10.90 -13.08
CA LYS A 136 10.17 -10.81 -13.18
C LYS A 136 9.49 -10.57 -11.84
N GLN A 137 9.99 -11.12 -10.75
CA GLN A 137 9.47 -10.84 -9.41
C GLN A 137 9.80 -9.41 -8.98
N ILE A 138 11.03 -8.97 -9.21
CA ILE A 138 11.44 -7.57 -8.94
C ILE A 138 10.62 -6.58 -9.77
N GLU A 139 10.44 -6.86 -11.08
CA GLU A 139 9.61 -6.04 -11.95
C GLU A 139 8.15 -5.99 -11.49
N TYR A 140 7.60 -7.14 -11.06
CA TYR A 140 6.26 -7.20 -10.50
C TYR A 140 6.13 -6.30 -9.27
N ALA A 141 7.00 -6.47 -8.28
CA ALA A 141 7.02 -5.68 -7.06
C ALA A 141 7.18 -4.16 -7.33
N ALA A 142 8.02 -3.80 -8.32
CA ALA A 142 8.19 -2.41 -8.75
C ALA A 142 6.92 -1.84 -9.40
N ASN A 143 6.20 -2.66 -10.17
CA ASN A 143 4.98 -2.23 -10.88
C ASN A 143 3.80 -1.93 -9.94
N ASP A 144 3.78 -2.48 -8.73
CA ASP A 144 2.71 -2.22 -7.78
C ASP A 144 2.82 -0.82 -7.13
N VAL A 145 3.97 -0.14 -7.25
CA VAL A 145 4.16 1.22 -6.71
C VAL A 145 4.35 2.32 -7.74
N VAL A 146 4.89 2.01 -8.94
CA VAL A 146 5.34 3.02 -9.91
C VAL A 146 4.21 3.94 -10.44
N TYR A 147 2.98 3.44 -10.49
CA TYR A 147 1.83 4.18 -11.02
C TYR A 147 1.02 4.92 -9.95
N LEU A 148 1.27 4.68 -8.68
CA LEU A 148 0.40 5.15 -7.59
C LEU A 148 0.35 6.67 -7.45
N HIS A 149 1.46 7.38 -7.70
CA HIS A 149 1.47 8.85 -7.67
C HIS A 149 0.51 9.45 -8.71
N LYS A 150 0.54 8.93 -9.95
CA LYS A 150 -0.36 9.37 -11.01
C LYS A 150 -1.82 9.05 -10.69
N ILE A 151 -2.08 7.81 -10.24
CA ILE A 151 -3.42 7.37 -9.85
C ILE A 151 -3.98 8.22 -8.71
N LYS A 152 -3.16 8.51 -7.67
CA LYS A 152 -3.54 9.43 -6.59
C LYS A 152 -3.98 10.77 -7.14
N GLY A 153 -3.19 11.39 -8.01
CA GLY A 153 -3.50 12.69 -8.57
C GLY A 153 -4.83 12.74 -9.32
N GLU A 154 -5.15 11.70 -10.10
CA GLU A 154 -6.44 11.63 -10.81
C GLU A 154 -7.62 11.37 -9.87
N LEU A 155 -7.48 10.46 -8.92
CA LEU A 155 -8.53 10.18 -7.93
C LEU A 155 -8.77 11.38 -7.00
N GLU A 156 -7.75 12.12 -6.62
CA GLU A 156 -7.87 13.32 -5.79
C GLU A 156 -8.66 14.43 -6.51
N LYS A 157 -8.40 14.65 -7.80
CA LYS A 157 -9.22 15.55 -8.63
C LYS A 157 -10.69 15.14 -8.66
N MET A 158 -10.95 13.83 -8.79
CA MET A 158 -12.33 13.30 -8.76
C MET A 158 -12.98 13.48 -7.39
N LEU A 159 -12.25 13.23 -6.29
CA LEU A 159 -12.75 13.45 -4.91
C LEU A 159 -13.15 14.90 -4.69
N ILE A 160 -12.33 15.85 -5.17
CA ILE A 160 -12.62 17.28 -5.08
C ILE A 160 -13.84 17.64 -5.92
N ARG A 161 -13.89 17.22 -7.18
CA ARG A 161 -15.00 17.49 -8.10
C ARG A 161 -16.34 17.00 -7.58
N GLU A 162 -16.36 15.80 -6.99
CA GLU A 162 -17.57 15.16 -6.45
C GLU A 162 -17.88 15.61 -5.00
N ASN A 163 -17.08 16.53 -4.43
CA ASN A 163 -17.21 16.97 -3.03
C ASN A 163 -17.19 15.81 -2.02
N ARG A 164 -16.29 14.83 -2.21
CA ARG A 164 -16.21 13.59 -1.40
C ARG A 164 -14.93 13.46 -0.58
N ILE A 165 -14.10 14.52 -0.49
CA ILE A 165 -12.87 14.53 0.30
C ILE A 165 -13.13 14.23 1.78
N ASP A 166 -14.17 14.82 2.38
CA ASP A 166 -14.45 14.64 3.81
C ASP A 166 -14.81 13.19 4.14
N ILE A 167 -15.65 12.55 3.32
CA ILE A 167 -16.00 11.16 3.54
C ILE A 167 -14.80 10.24 3.30
N PHE A 168 -13.97 10.54 2.31
CA PHE A 168 -12.73 9.82 2.07
C PHE A 168 -11.79 9.88 3.29
N ASN A 169 -11.57 11.06 3.86
CA ASN A 169 -10.72 11.24 5.04
C ASN A 169 -11.28 10.48 6.26
N LYS A 170 -12.60 10.45 6.45
CA LYS A 170 -13.24 9.66 7.50
C LYS A 170 -13.02 8.15 7.29
N CYS A 171 -13.08 7.67 6.06
CA CYS A 171 -12.75 6.27 5.74
C CYS A 171 -11.30 5.94 6.05
N LEU A 172 -10.34 6.84 5.77
CA LEU A 172 -8.94 6.65 6.13
C LEU A 172 -8.74 6.60 7.65
N THR A 173 -9.42 7.45 8.40
CA THR A 173 -9.40 7.41 9.87
C THR A 173 -9.96 6.09 10.40
N PHE A 174 -11.04 5.58 9.79
CA PHE A 174 -11.63 4.29 10.18
C PHE A 174 -10.72 3.09 9.85
N LEU A 175 -9.79 3.23 8.92
CA LEU A 175 -8.89 2.13 8.53
C LEU A 175 -8.08 1.58 9.71
N ASP A 176 -7.66 2.43 10.65
CA ASP A 176 -6.98 1.98 11.88
C ASP A 176 -7.89 1.09 12.74
N THR A 177 -9.15 1.47 12.87
CA THR A 177 -10.17 0.66 13.56
C THR A 177 -10.40 -0.66 12.84
N ARG A 178 -10.48 -0.66 11.52
CA ARG A 178 -10.65 -1.89 10.72
C ARG A 178 -9.47 -2.84 10.90
N ILE A 179 -8.25 -2.33 10.91
CA ILE A 179 -7.04 -3.12 11.16
C ILE A 179 -7.06 -3.71 12.59
N ALA A 180 -7.44 -2.91 13.59
CA ALA A 180 -7.56 -3.40 14.95
C ALA A 180 -8.61 -4.52 15.09
N LEU A 181 -9.74 -4.40 14.39
CA LEU A 181 -10.76 -5.46 14.32
C LEU A 181 -10.21 -6.74 13.69
N ASP A 182 -9.45 -6.63 12.59
CA ASP A 182 -8.82 -7.80 11.95
C ASP A 182 -7.87 -8.53 12.89
N GLN A 183 -7.00 -7.77 13.57
CA GLN A 183 -6.04 -8.30 14.54
C GLN A 183 -6.71 -8.90 15.78
N SER A 184 -7.93 -8.47 16.09
CA SER A 184 -8.77 -9.02 17.16
C SER A 184 -9.65 -10.21 16.71
N GLY A 185 -9.50 -10.66 15.45
CA GLY A 185 -10.22 -11.82 14.92
C GLY A 185 -11.58 -11.52 14.27
N PHE A 186 -12.01 -10.26 14.21
CA PHE A 186 -13.25 -9.85 13.53
C PHE A 186 -13.02 -9.74 12.02
N LYS A 187 -13.09 -10.85 11.31
CA LYS A 187 -12.85 -10.93 9.84
C LYS A 187 -14.08 -10.52 9.00
N PHE A 188 -15.25 -10.43 9.62
CA PHE A 188 -16.50 -10.00 9.00
C PHE A 188 -16.71 -8.49 9.13
N ASP A 189 -17.64 -7.95 8.36
CA ASP A 189 -18.10 -6.57 8.53
C ASP A 189 -19.02 -6.49 9.74
N ILE A 190 -18.62 -5.77 10.80
CA ILE A 190 -19.40 -5.62 12.02
C ILE A 190 -20.65 -4.75 11.84
N PHE A 191 -20.80 -4.07 10.70
CA PHE A 191 -21.96 -3.26 10.35
C PHE A 191 -22.91 -3.96 9.37
N GLU A 192 -22.51 -5.15 8.87
CA GLU A 192 -23.37 -5.95 8.00
C GLU A 192 -24.47 -6.63 8.82
N HIS A 193 -25.68 -6.63 8.24
CA HIS A 193 -26.88 -7.26 8.84
C HIS A 193 -26.89 -8.77 8.60
#